data_a7aaa6bd98abe0d6dd5b7004b16c23f4
#
_entry.id   a7aaa6bd98abe0d6dd5b7004b16c23f4
#
_cell.length_a   1.000
_cell.length_b   1.000
_cell.length_c   1.000
_cell.angle_alpha   90.00
_cell.angle_beta   90.00
_cell.angle_gamma   90.00
#
_symmetry.space_group_name_H-M   'P 1'
#
loop_
_entity.id
_entity.type
_entity.pdbx_description
1 polymer ?
#
loop_
_entity_poly.entity_id
_entity_poly.type
_entity_poly.pdbx_seq_one_letter_code
_entity_poly.pdbx_strand_id
1 'polypeptide(L)'
;MCIRDSIRDEYIKEANNPQSTRFQELNTFLDSIQQTIEKQKEAFLQKNATTYVALNHIAQNADRMNLKELTERYELFPAELQNSLLGQQIKTQIKKMQTLAPGQIAPDFTVQTPDGKSFNLHSIKAKAKIIDFWASWCAPCRALTPQLVKLYNEFHEQGLEIIGISLDDKKEAWIKAIEEENIPWFQGSKLDGFKPDNPLNQLYGIHGIPHIVLLNTDNQIVVTTTAVSYTHLTLPTT
;
A
#
# COMPACT_ATOMS: atom_id res chain seq x y z
N MET A 1 -38.38 -3.30 11.98
CA MET A 1 -36.93 -3.32 12.35
C MET A 1 -36.27 -4.48 11.60
N CYS A 2 -35.27 -4.22 10.79
CA CYS A 2 -34.63 -5.28 10.00
C CYS A 2 -33.68 -6.09 10.92
N ILE A 3 -33.59 -7.41 10.74
CA ILE A 3 -32.69 -8.29 11.50
C ILE A 3 -31.23 -7.73 11.45
N ARG A 4 -30.81 -7.19 10.30
CA ARG A 4 -29.51 -6.57 10.11
C ARG A 4 -29.26 -5.40 11.05
N ASP A 5 -30.27 -4.54 11.25
CA ASP A 5 -30.14 -3.35 12.10
C ASP A 5 -30.05 -3.75 13.57
N SER A 6 -30.81 -4.79 13.99
CA SER A 6 -30.76 -5.32 15.34
C SER A 6 -29.38 -5.90 15.71
N ILE A 7 -28.76 -6.70 14.82
CA ILE A 7 -27.43 -7.28 15.04
C ILE A 7 -26.35 -6.17 15.06
N ARG A 8 -26.47 -5.17 14.18
CA ARG A 8 -25.55 -4.03 14.15
C ARG A 8 -25.59 -3.23 15.45
N ASP A 9 -26.78 -2.91 15.93
CA ASP A 9 -26.97 -2.14 17.16
C ASP A 9 -26.44 -2.89 18.38
N GLU A 10 -26.69 -4.21 18.43
CA GLU A 10 -26.14 -5.07 19.47
C GLU A 10 -24.58 -5.12 19.41
N TYR A 11 -24.01 -5.28 18.22
CA TYR A 11 -22.55 -5.27 18.02
C TYR A 11 -21.91 -3.98 18.50
N ILE A 12 -22.48 -2.82 18.13
CA ILE A 12 -21.98 -1.51 18.55
C ILE A 12 -22.03 -1.37 20.08
N LYS A 13 -23.11 -1.86 20.72
CA LYS A 13 -23.25 -1.83 22.17
C LYS A 13 -22.18 -2.68 22.87
N GLU A 14 -21.94 -3.89 22.37
CA GLU A 14 -20.97 -4.83 22.93
C GLU A 14 -19.50 -4.47 22.61
N ALA A 15 -19.24 -3.68 21.56
CA ALA A 15 -17.89 -3.26 21.17
C ALA A 15 -17.12 -2.49 22.26
N ASN A 16 -17.84 -1.89 23.23
CA ASN A 16 -17.23 -1.25 24.39
C ASN A 16 -16.68 -2.24 25.43
N ASN A 17 -17.02 -3.54 25.33
CA ASN A 17 -16.49 -4.61 26.17
C ASN A 17 -16.03 -5.80 25.31
N PRO A 18 -14.83 -5.70 24.67
CA PRO A 18 -14.32 -6.74 23.76
C PRO A 18 -14.09 -8.10 24.41
N GLN A 19 -14.02 -8.15 25.73
CA GLN A 19 -13.83 -9.39 26.50
C GLN A 19 -15.17 -10.08 26.85
N SER A 20 -16.32 -9.45 26.57
CA SER A 20 -17.60 -10.09 26.84
C SER A 20 -17.80 -11.32 25.96
N THR A 21 -18.38 -12.38 26.54
CA THR A 21 -18.73 -13.61 25.80
C THR A 21 -19.64 -13.28 24.62
N ARG A 22 -20.54 -12.32 24.82
CA ARG A 22 -21.49 -11.92 23.78
C ARG A 22 -20.81 -11.23 22.60
N PHE A 23 -19.81 -10.38 22.84
CA PHE A 23 -19.01 -9.77 21.77
C PHE A 23 -18.24 -10.82 20.96
N GLN A 24 -17.66 -11.81 21.64
CA GLN A 24 -16.94 -12.91 20.99
C GLN A 24 -17.87 -13.79 20.13
N GLU A 25 -19.08 -14.10 20.64
CA GLU A 25 -20.12 -14.82 19.88
C GLU A 25 -20.54 -14.05 18.62
N LEU A 26 -20.77 -12.73 18.74
CA LEU A 26 -21.13 -11.87 17.61
C LEU A 26 -20.02 -11.80 16.58
N ASN A 27 -18.75 -11.66 16.99
CA ASN A 27 -17.62 -11.71 16.07
C ASN A 27 -17.53 -13.05 15.34
N THR A 28 -17.61 -14.17 16.07
CA THR A 28 -17.60 -15.52 15.47
C THR A 28 -18.73 -15.70 14.45
N PHE A 29 -19.92 -15.20 14.78
CA PHE A 29 -21.06 -15.23 13.87
C PHE A 29 -20.83 -14.37 12.62
N LEU A 30 -20.33 -13.13 12.77
CA LEU A 30 -20.02 -12.25 11.65
C LEU A 30 -18.92 -12.85 10.75
N ASP A 31 -17.88 -13.42 11.34
CA ASP A 31 -16.82 -14.12 10.62
C ASP A 31 -17.37 -15.30 9.81
N SER A 32 -18.29 -16.08 10.38
CA SER A 32 -18.93 -17.20 9.68
C SER A 32 -19.77 -16.75 8.48
N ILE A 33 -20.49 -15.64 8.64
CA ILE A 33 -21.24 -15.01 7.54
C ILE A 33 -20.26 -14.50 6.47
N GLN A 34 -19.22 -13.79 6.87
CA GLN A 34 -18.22 -13.27 5.95
C GLN A 34 -17.56 -14.40 5.13
N GLN A 35 -17.15 -15.48 5.79
CA GLN A 35 -16.61 -16.67 5.12
C GLN A 35 -17.62 -17.29 4.14
N THR A 36 -18.88 -17.34 4.52
CA THR A 36 -19.94 -17.88 3.64
C THR A 36 -20.13 -16.99 2.42
N ILE A 37 -20.17 -15.67 2.60
CA ILE A 37 -20.29 -14.70 1.51
C ILE A 37 -19.08 -14.82 0.56
N GLU A 38 -17.86 -14.86 1.09
CA GLU A 38 -16.66 -14.99 0.25
C GLU A 38 -16.64 -16.32 -0.51
N LYS A 39 -17.03 -17.41 0.11
CA LYS A 39 -17.15 -18.72 -0.57
C LYS A 39 -18.18 -18.71 -1.70
N GLN A 40 -19.37 -18.13 -1.45
CA GLN A 40 -20.41 -18.01 -2.48
C GLN A 40 -19.98 -17.08 -3.62
N LYS A 41 -19.34 -15.98 -3.30
CA LYS A 41 -18.80 -15.02 -4.25
C LYS A 41 -17.73 -15.67 -5.13
N GLU A 42 -16.78 -16.41 -4.53
CA GLU A 42 -15.74 -17.10 -5.29
C GLU A 42 -16.36 -18.17 -6.22
N ALA A 43 -17.29 -18.98 -5.73
CA ALA A 43 -18.00 -19.97 -6.54
C ALA A 43 -18.79 -19.30 -7.70
N PHE A 44 -19.40 -18.14 -7.46
CA PHE A 44 -20.07 -17.37 -8.48
C PHE A 44 -19.07 -16.85 -9.53
N LEU A 45 -17.95 -16.29 -9.10
CA LEU A 45 -16.91 -15.78 -9.99
C LEU A 45 -16.29 -16.87 -10.84
N GLN A 46 -16.01 -18.05 -10.25
CA GLN A 46 -15.51 -19.21 -10.98
C GLN A 46 -16.50 -19.67 -12.06
N LYS A 47 -17.76 -19.80 -11.70
CA LYS A 47 -18.84 -20.21 -12.64
C LYS A 47 -19.03 -19.19 -13.77
N ASN A 48 -18.80 -17.92 -13.52
CA ASN A 48 -19.03 -16.79 -14.44
C ASN A 48 -17.73 -16.11 -14.88
N ALA A 49 -16.59 -16.81 -14.82
CA ALA A 49 -15.24 -16.24 -14.97
C ALA A 49 -15.04 -15.45 -16.28
N THR A 50 -15.81 -15.73 -17.31
CA THR A 50 -15.69 -15.11 -18.63
C THR A 50 -16.79 -14.08 -18.93
N THR A 51 -17.52 -13.63 -17.91
CA THR A 51 -18.63 -12.67 -18.08
C THR A 51 -18.22 -11.24 -17.74
N TYR A 52 -18.98 -10.27 -18.25
CA TYR A 52 -18.80 -8.86 -17.90
C TYR A 52 -18.98 -8.58 -16.40
N VAL A 53 -19.83 -9.36 -15.71
CA VAL A 53 -20.04 -9.23 -14.26
C VAL A 53 -18.75 -9.56 -13.50
N ALA A 54 -18.09 -10.66 -13.88
CA ALA A 54 -16.80 -11.02 -13.29
C ALA A 54 -15.71 -10.00 -13.64
N LEU A 55 -15.66 -9.51 -14.88
CA LEU A 55 -14.72 -8.47 -15.30
C LEU A 55 -14.89 -7.19 -14.46
N ASN A 56 -16.13 -6.73 -14.30
CA ASN A 56 -16.43 -5.56 -13.47
C ASN A 56 -16.02 -5.77 -12.00
N HIS A 57 -16.29 -6.94 -11.45
CA HIS A 57 -15.89 -7.28 -10.10
C HIS A 57 -14.36 -7.25 -9.94
N ILE A 58 -13.61 -7.81 -10.88
CA ILE A 58 -12.15 -7.81 -10.87
C ILE A 58 -11.62 -6.38 -11.03
N ALA A 59 -12.18 -5.58 -11.94
CA ALA A 59 -11.78 -4.19 -12.11
C ALA A 59 -11.93 -3.35 -10.82
N GLN A 60 -13.02 -3.57 -10.07
CA GLN A 60 -13.26 -2.88 -8.79
C GLN A 60 -12.37 -3.33 -7.64
N ASN A 61 -11.72 -4.49 -7.75
CA ASN A 61 -10.88 -5.06 -6.68
C ASN A 61 -9.42 -5.29 -7.13
N ALA A 62 -9.04 -4.80 -8.30
CA ALA A 62 -7.73 -5.03 -8.88
C ALA A 62 -6.56 -4.53 -8.01
N ASP A 63 -6.79 -3.47 -7.23
CA ASP A 63 -5.83 -2.90 -6.27
C ASP A 63 -5.56 -3.77 -5.04
N ARG A 64 -6.46 -4.73 -4.75
CA ARG A 64 -6.37 -5.68 -3.63
C ARG A 64 -5.81 -7.03 -4.02
N MET A 65 -5.68 -7.30 -5.31
CA MET A 65 -5.16 -8.55 -5.85
C MET A 65 -3.65 -8.46 -6.03
N ASN A 66 -2.94 -9.57 -5.84
CA ASN A 66 -1.54 -9.64 -6.24
C ASN A 66 -1.41 -9.80 -7.77
N LEU A 67 -0.22 -9.51 -8.30
CA LEU A 67 0.03 -9.52 -9.75
C LEU A 67 -0.33 -10.86 -10.40
N LYS A 68 0.04 -11.97 -9.77
CA LYS A 68 -0.21 -13.33 -10.30
C LYS A 68 -1.71 -13.57 -10.40
N GLU A 69 -2.45 -13.36 -9.32
CA GLU A 69 -3.89 -13.56 -9.26
C GLU A 69 -4.63 -12.69 -10.28
N LEU A 70 -4.28 -11.39 -10.34
CA LEU A 70 -4.92 -10.45 -11.28
C LEU A 70 -4.66 -10.85 -12.73
N THR A 71 -3.44 -11.29 -13.06
CA THR A 71 -3.07 -11.74 -14.40
C THR A 71 -3.82 -13.01 -14.78
N GLU A 72 -3.79 -14.03 -13.93
CA GLU A 72 -4.48 -15.31 -14.17
C GLU A 72 -5.97 -15.11 -14.39
N ARG A 73 -6.62 -14.28 -13.57
CA ARG A 73 -8.05 -13.96 -13.74
C ARG A 73 -8.33 -13.17 -15.01
N TYR A 74 -7.47 -12.22 -15.37
CA TYR A 74 -7.62 -11.42 -16.58
C TYR A 74 -7.49 -12.26 -17.87
N GLU A 75 -6.58 -13.21 -17.89
CA GLU A 75 -6.34 -14.11 -19.04
C GLU A 75 -7.51 -15.05 -19.33
N LEU A 76 -8.39 -15.30 -18.36
CA LEU A 76 -9.60 -16.10 -18.58
C LEU A 76 -10.65 -15.40 -19.43
N PHE A 77 -10.61 -14.07 -19.56
CA PHE A 77 -11.62 -13.32 -20.31
C PHE A 77 -11.42 -13.44 -21.83
N PRO A 78 -12.49 -13.57 -22.61
CA PRO A 78 -12.41 -13.52 -24.07
C PRO A 78 -11.88 -12.18 -24.56
N ALA A 79 -11.26 -12.15 -25.73
CA ALA A 79 -10.61 -10.97 -26.30
C ALA A 79 -11.53 -9.74 -26.37
N GLU A 80 -12.83 -9.94 -26.62
CA GLU A 80 -13.82 -8.87 -26.64
C GLU A 80 -13.89 -8.14 -25.29
N LEU A 81 -13.93 -8.87 -24.17
CA LEU A 81 -13.95 -8.29 -22.82
C LEU A 81 -12.60 -7.70 -22.43
N GLN A 82 -11.48 -8.32 -22.82
CA GLN A 82 -10.15 -7.76 -22.60
C GLN A 82 -9.95 -6.43 -23.33
N ASN A 83 -10.56 -6.26 -24.51
CA ASN A 83 -10.52 -5.03 -25.30
C ASN A 83 -11.56 -3.98 -24.86
N SER A 84 -12.49 -4.31 -23.98
CA SER A 84 -13.43 -3.35 -23.40
C SER A 84 -12.70 -2.31 -22.53
N LEU A 85 -13.40 -1.23 -22.19
CA LEU A 85 -12.86 -0.18 -21.32
C LEU A 85 -12.34 -0.74 -19.98
N LEU A 86 -13.14 -1.60 -19.33
CA LEU A 86 -12.75 -2.24 -18.07
C LEU A 86 -11.57 -3.21 -18.25
N GLY A 87 -11.55 -3.98 -19.33
CA GLY A 87 -10.43 -4.87 -19.65
C GLY A 87 -9.13 -4.11 -19.86
N GLN A 88 -9.16 -2.97 -20.53
CA GLN A 88 -7.99 -2.11 -20.71
C GLN A 88 -7.52 -1.45 -19.38
N GLN A 89 -8.44 -1.13 -18.48
CA GLN A 89 -8.10 -0.64 -17.13
C GLN A 89 -7.35 -1.71 -16.35
N ILE A 90 -7.84 -2.96 -16.32
CA ILE A 90 -7.17 -4.09 -15.67
C ILE A 90 -5.79 -4.33 -16.28
N LYS A 91 -5.69 -4.33 -17.61
CA LYS A 91 -4.41 -4.49 -18.31
C LYS A 91 -3.39 -3.40 -17.95
N THR A 92 -3.85 -2.18 -17.81
CA THR A 92 -3.01 -1.04 -17.36
C THR A 92 -2.52 -1.25 -15.93
N GLN A 93 -3.40 -1.72 -15.04
CA GLN A 93 -3.04 -2.06 -13.67
C GLN A 93 -2.01 -3.21 -13.60
N ILE A 94 -2.21 -4.28 -14.38
CA ILE A 94 -1.24 -5.39 -14.50
C ILE A 94 0.13 -4.87 -14.94
N LYS A 95 0.19 -4.05 -15.99
CA LYS A 95 1.45 -3.45 -16.47
C LYS A 95 2.14 -2.63 -15.37
N LYS A 96 1.37 -1.83 -14.63
CA LYS A 96 1.89 -1.04 -13.52
C LYS A 96 2.48 -1.94 -12.43
N MET A 97 1.75 -2.98 -12.03
CA MET A 97 2.24 -3.95 -11.04
C MET A 97 3.49 -4.69 -11.52
N GLN A 98 3.58 -5.02 -12.81
CA GLN A 98 4.78 -5.61 -13.42
C GLN A 98 5.99 -4.66 -13.32
N THR A 99 5.79 -3.36 -13.54
CA THR A 99 6.86 -2.35 -13.42
C THR A 99 7.37 -2.20 -11.98
N LEU A 100 6.52 -2.49 -11.00
CA LEU A 100 6.83 -2.40 -9.58
C LEU A 100 7.12 -3.76 -8.92
N ALA A 101 7.25 -4.82 -9.72
CA ALA A 101 7.54 -6.15 -9.20
C ALA A 101 8.99 -6.25 -8.66
N PRO A 102 9.25 -7.14 -7.70
CA PRO A 102 10.61 -7.43 -7.26
C PRO A 102 11.56 -7.76 -8.43
N GLY A 103 12.76 -7.21 -8.39
CA GLY A 103 13.77 -7.30 -9.45
C GLY A 103 13.67 -6.21 -10.52
N GLN A 104 12.57 -5.46 -10.62
CA GLN A 104 12.47 -4.33 -11.54
C GLN A 104 13.18 -3.09 -10.99
N ILE A 105 13.70 -2.25 -11.88
CA ILE A 105 14.26 -0.95 -11.50
C ILE A 105 13.12 -0.06 -11.02
N ALA A 106 13.25 0.47 -9.81
CA ALA A 106 12.27 1.43 -9.26
C ALA A 106 12.19 2.67 -10.15
N PRO A 107 10.99 3.16 -10.48
CA PRO A 107 10.85 4.38 -11.25
C PRO A 107 11.56 5.55 -10.57
N ASP A 108 12.37 6.30 -11.33
CA ASP A 108 13.02 7.52 -10.81
C ASP A 108 12.02 8.67 -10.68
N PHE A 109 12.25 9.52 -9.72
CA PHE A 109 11.48 10.75 -9.52
C PHE A 109 12.35 11.87 -8.93
N THR A 110 11.89 13.10 -9.12
CA THR A 110 12.49 14.29 -8.51
C THR A 110 11.52 14.89 -7.50
N VAL A 111 12.03 15.24 -6.33
CA VAL A 111 11.30 15.92 -5.25
C VAL A 111 12.13 17.06 -4.67
N GLN A 112 11.52 17.94 -3.91
CA GLN A 112 12.17 19.02 -3.19
C GLN A 112 12.34 18.71 -1.72
N THR A 113 13.52 19.02 -1.18
CA THR A 113 13.82 18.98 0.25
C THR A 113 13.11 20.10 1.01
N PRO A 114 13.04 20.06 2.35
CA PRO A 114 12.50 21.15 3.15
C PRO A 114 13.16 22.50 2.88
N ASP A 115 14.47 22.54 2.58
CA ASP A 115 15.22 23.74 2.24
C ASP A 115 15.10 24.16 0.75
N GLY A 116 14.27 23.47 -0.04
CA GLY A 116 13.94 23.81 -1.42
C GLY A 116 14.92 23.32 -2.47
N LYS A 117 15.93 22.52 -2.11
CA LYS A 117 16.80 21.85 -3.07
C LYS A 117 16.09 20.67 -3.69
N SER A 118 16.47 20.28 -4.91
CA SER A 118 15.92 19.12 -5.58
C SER A 118 16.89 17.95 -5.55
N PHE A 119 16.36 16.73 -5.44
CA PHE A 119 17.13 15.51 -5.65
C PHE A 119 16.31 14.45 -6.40
N ASN A 120 17.03 13.52 -7.05
CA ASN A 120 16.45 12.36 -7.70
C ASN A 120 16.69 11.13 -6.83
N LEU A 121 15.74 10.19 -6.80
CA LEU A 121 15.88 8.91 -6.11
C LEU A 121 17.18 8.18 -6.53
N HIS A 122 17.45 8.09 -7.83
CA HIS A 122 18.62 7.35 -8.35
C HIS A 122 19.96 8.07 -8.12
N SER A 123 19.96 9.35 -7.77
CA SER A 123 21.17 10.07 -7.40
C SER A 123 21.72 9.67 -6.03
N ILE A 124 20.87 9.16 -5.16
CA ILE A 124 21.25 8.71 -3.81
C ILE A 124 21.96 7.38 -3.92
N LYS A 125 23.20 7.32 -3.41
CA LYS A 125 24.04 6.11 -3.42
C LYS A 125 24.00 5.44 -2.07
N ALA A 126 23.58 4.17 -2.04
CA ALA A 126 23.52 3.33 -0.83
C ALA A 126 23.57 1.86 -1.24
N LYS A 127 23.94 0.95 -0.30
CA LYS A 127 23.87 -0.50 -0.53
C LYS A 127 22.42 -0.99 -0.52
N ALA A 128 21.58 -0.38 0.31
CA ALA A 128 20.15 -0.59 0.35
C ALA A 128 19.44 0.74 0.60
N LYS A 129 18.25 0.92 0.03
CA LYS A 129 17.43 2.10 0.23
C LYS A 129 16.03 1.71 0.65
N ILE A 130 15.49 2.45 1.61
CA ILE A 130 14.08 2.38 1.97
C ILE A 130 13.42 3.67 1.51
N ILE A 131 12.45 3.57 0.61
CA ILE A 131 11.56 4.69 0.30
C ILE A 131 10.37 4.56 1.24
N ASP A 132 10.15 5.58 2.08
CA ASP A 132 9.02 5.67 3.00
C ASP A 132 8.06 6.76 2.51
N PHE A 133 6.93 6.34 1.94
CA PHE A 133 5.86 7.27 1.56
C PHE A 133 4.94 7.47 2.75
N TRP A 134 4.92 8.70 3.26
CA TRP A 134 4.25 9.07 4.49
C TRP A 134 3.55 10.43 4.41
N ALA A 135 2.95 10.90 5.50
CA ALA A 135 2.46 12.27 5.63
C ALA A 135 2.36 12.68 7.11
N SER A 136 2.42 13.96 7.39
CA SER A 136 2.34 14.52 8.75
C SER A 136 1.03 14.16 9.47
N TRP A 137 -0.06 14.04 8.73
CA TRP A 137 -1.40 13.69 9.24
C TRP A 137 -1.64 12.17 9.32
N CYS A 138 -0.69 11.34 8.83
CA CYS A 138 -0.81 9.88 8.83
C CYS A 138 -0.38 9.30 10.18
N ALA A 139 -1.31 9.09 11.09
CA ALA A 139 -1.02 8.55 12.41
C ALA A 139 -0.32 7.16 12.38
N PRO A 140 -0.69 6.19 11.52
CA PRO A 140 0.03 4.94 11.41
C PRO A 140 1.47 5.11 10.90
N CYS A 141 1.73 6.08 9.99
CA CYS A 141 3.08 6.37 9.52
C CYS A 141 3.95 6.90 10.67
N ARG A 142 3.44 7.86 11.45
CA ARG A 142 4.13 8.43 12.60
C ARG A 142 4.40 7.39 13.70
N ALA A 143 3.48 6.45 13.90
CA ALA A 143 3.69 5.33 14.82
C ALA A 143 4.82 4.38 14.38
N LEU A 144 5.14 4.35 13.09
CA LEU A 144 6.23 3.56 12.52
C LEU A 144 7.60 4.28 12.62
N THR A 145 7.61 5.60 12.60
CA THR A 145 8.85 6.41 12.56
C THR A 145 9.88 6.00 13.63
N PRO A 146 9.54 5.73 14.91
CA PRO A 146 10.54 5.31 15.90
C PRO A 146 11.26 4.01 15.52
N GLN A 147 10.60 3.09 14.83
CA GLN A 147 11.21 1.84 14.36
C GLN A 147 12.16 2.11 13.19
N LEU A 148 11.78 3.00 12.27
CA LEU A 148 12.64 3.43 11.16
C LEU A 148 13.86 4.19 11.67
N VAL A 149 13.71 5.06 12.69
CA VAL A 149 14.86 5.75 13.35
C VAL A 149 15.82 4.75 13.97
N LYS A 150 15.32 3.74 14.65
CA LYS A 150 16.16 2.66 15.21
C LYS A 150 16.91 1.93 14.09
N LEU A 151 16.20 1.54 13.03
CA LEU A 151 16.80 0.85 11.88
C LEU A 151 17.86 1.71 11.20
N TYR A 152 17.59 3.01 10.99
CA TYR A 152 18.53 3.94 10.42
C TYR A 152 19.81 4.05 11.26
N ASN A 153 19.67 4.27 12.55
CA ASN A 153 20.82 4.39 13.47
C ASN A 153 21.68 3.11 13.51
N GLU A 154 21.05 1.93 13.35
CA GLU A 154 21.74 0.66 13.38
C GLU A 154 22.49 0.35 12.07
N PHE A 155 21.91 0.70 10.90
CA PHE A 155 22.39 0.24 9.59
C PHE A 155 22.89 1.34 8.66
N HIS A 156 22.71 2.62 8.98
CA HIS A 156 23.14 3.71 8.09
C HIS A 156 24.64 3.65 7.77
N GLU A 157 25.48 3.49 8.79
CA GLU A 157 26.95 3.36 8.62
C GLU A 157 27.34 2.06 7.86
N GLN A 158 26.44 1.09 7.78
CA GLN A 158 26.63 -0.14 7.01
C GLN A 158 26.17 -0.01 5.55
N GLY A 159 25.58 1.12 5.21
CA GLY A 159 25.17 1.49 3.86
C GLY A 159 23.66 1.45 3.60
N LEU A 160 22.83 1.45 4.64
CA LEU A 160 21.40 1.69 4.50
C LEU A 160 21.11 3.19 4.38
N GLU A 161 20.26 3.59 3.44
CA GLU A 161 19.68 4.93 3.39
C GLU A 161 18.15 4.85 3.48
N ILE A 162 17.54 5.80 4.18
CA ILE A 162 16.08 5.98 4.19
C ILE A 162 15.76 7.29 3.47
N ILE A 163 14.69 7.28 2.68
CA ILE A 163 14.25 8.42 1.88
C ILE A 163 12.76 8.61 2.18
N GLY A 164 12.42 9.58 3.02
CA GLY A 164 11.04 9.92 3.33
C GLY A 164 10.44 10.78 2.22
N ILE A 165 9.35 10.31 1.64
CA ILE A 165 8.60 11.05 0.62
C ILE A 165 7.26 11.45 1.19
N SER A 166 7.14 12.74 1.51
CA SER A 166 5.90 13.26 2.06
C SER A 166 4.84 13.49 0.98
N LEU A 167 3.63 13.01 1.29
CA LEU A 167 2.41 13.25 0.52
C LEU A 167 1.55 14.33 1.17
N ASP A 168 2.18 15.27 1.87
CA ASP A 168 1.53 16.46 2.40
C ASP A 168 1.25 17.48 1.27
N ASP A 169 0.24 18.31 1.48
CA ASP A 169 -0.06 19.50 0.67
C ASP A 169 0.37 20.80 1.38
N LYS A 170 0.80 20.71 2.64
CA LYS A 170 1.22 21.85 3.48
C LYS A 170 2.66 21.66 3.95
N LYS A 171 3.53 22.52 3.47
CA LYS A 171 4.97 22.47 3.77
C LYS A 171 5.26 22.60 5.26
N GLU A 172 4.55 23.50 5.93
CA GLU A 172 4.75 23.81 7.37
C GLU A 172 4.40 22.59 8.23
N ALA A 173 3.32 21.87 7.91
CA ALA A 173 2.90 20.67 8.62
C ALA A 173 3.93 19.52 8.45
N TRP A 174 4.45 19.35 7.21
CA TRP A 174 5.49 18.39 6.90
C TRP A 174 6.78 18.67 7.67
N ILE A 175 7.30 19.91 7.62
CA ILE A 175 8.53 20.30 8.34
C ILE A 175 8.36 20.10 9.85
N LYS A 176 7.24 20.55 10.42
CA LYS A 176 6.93 20.36 11.83
C LYS A 176 6.95 18.89 12.25
N ALA A 177 6.37 18.01 11.44
CA ALA A 177 6.36 16.59 11.73
C ALA A 177 7.77 15.95 11.65
N ILE A 178 8.64 16.39 10.70
CA ILE A 178 10.04 15.97 10.66
C ILE A 178 10.77 16.32 11.97
N GLU A 179 10.55 17.54 12.47
CA GLU A 179 11.17 18.03 13.71
C GLU A 179 10.64 17.28 14.94
N GLU A 180 9.33 17.11 15.04
CA GLU A 180 8.67 16.40 16.16
C GLU A 180 9.13 14.93 16.28
N GLU A 181 9.27 14.24 15.14
CA GLU A 181 9.68 12.84 15.09
C GLU A 181 11.21 12.65 15.07
N ASN A 182 12.00 13.75 15.05
CA ASN A 182 13.46 13.72 14.96
C ASN A 182 13.97 12.85 13.79
N ILE A 183 13.39 13.00 12.62
CA ILE A 183 13.71 12.20 11.43
C ILE A 183 15.09 12.60 10.88
N PRO A 184 16.11 11.67 10.87
CA PRO A 184 17.49 12.05 10.53
C PRO A 184 17.84 11.88 9.04
N TRP A 185 16.99 11.25 8.23
CA TRP A 185 17.26 10.89 6.82
C TRP A 185 16.70 11.88 5.81
N PHE A 186 17.03 11.69 4.53
CA PHE A 186 16.55 12.50 3.43
C PHE A 186 15.03 12.62 3.39
N GLN A 187 14.56 13.85 3.26
CA GLN A 187 13.13 14.13 3.15
C GLN A 187 12.84 14.90 1.87
N GLY A 188 11.83 14.46 1.14
CA GLY A 188 11.38 15.11 -0.07
C GLY A 188 9.87 15.16 -0.21
N SER A 189 9.36 16.17 -0.92
CA SER A 189 7.94 16.29 -1.25
C SER A 189 7.75 17.05 -2.57
N LYS A 190 6.61 16.84 -3.21
CA LYS A 190 6.09 17.71 -4.28
C LYS A 190 4.99 18.63 -3.78
N LEU A 191 4.53 18.43 -2.56
CA LEU A 191 3.39 19.15 -1.94
C LEU A 191 2.09 19.04 -2.74
N ASP A 192 1.93 17.93 -3.50
CA ASP A 192 0.74 17.65 -4.32
C ASP A 192 -0.39 17.01 -3.50
N GLY A 193 -0.14 16.64 -2.26
CA GLY A 193 -1.08 15.97 -1.36
C GLY A 193 -1.33 14.49 -1.74
N PHE A 194 -2.02 13.77 -0.85
CA PHE A 194 -2.46 12.40 -1.11
C PHE A 194 -3.77 12.38 -1.89
N LYS A 195 -3.67 12.29 -3.23
CA LYS A 195 -4.80 12.29 -4.15
C LYS A 195 -4.65 11.17 -5.18
N PRO A 196 -5.75 10.61 -5.72
CA PRO A 196 -5.67 9.54 -6.73
C PRO A 196 -4.91 9.92 -8.00
N ASP A 197 -4.92 11.19 -8.38
CA ASP A 197 -4.25 11.74 -9.56
C ASP A 197 -2.83 12.25 -9.27
N ASN A 198 -2.35 12.16 -8.03
CA ASN A 198 -0.97 12.51 -7.68
C ASN A 198 0.01 11.65 -8.49
N PRO A 199 0.96 12.27 -9.22
CA PRO A 199 1.88 11.53 -10.09
C PRO A 199 2.74 10.50 -9.36
N LEU A 200 3.17 10.76 -8.12
CA LEU A 200 3.94 9.78 -7.32
C LEU A 200 3.08 8.61 -6.87
N ASN A 201 1.81 8.89 -6.47
CA ASN A 201 0.86 7.84 -6.12
C ASN A 201 0.59 6.92 -7.31
N GLN A 202 0.43 7.50 -8.49
CA GLN A 202 0.26 6.72 -9.71
C GLN A 202 1.53 5.95 -10.09
N LEU A 203 2.70 6.58 -9.98
CA LEU A 203 3.99 6.00 -10.36
C LEU A 203 4.33 4.78 -9.51
N TYR A 204 4.08 4.84 -8.20
CA TYR A 204 4.40 3.76 -7.24
C TYR A 204 3.19 2.93 -6.81
N GLY A 205 2.01 3.12 -7.41
CA GLY A 205 0.82 2.35 -7.07
C GLY A 205 0.34 2.56 -5.65
N ILE A 206 0.47 3.78 -5.10
CA ILE A 206 0.17 4.06 -3.70
C ILE A 206 -1.33 4.29 -3.54
N HIS A 207 -2.01 3.34 -2.93
CA HIS A 207 -3.44 3.40 -2.59
C HIS A 207 -3.71 3.68 -1.11
N GLY A 208 -2.65 3.67 -0.29
CA GLY A 208 -2.68 3.94 1.14
C GLY A 208 -1.29 4.14 1.69
N ILE A 209 -1.17 4.82 2.82
CA ILE A 209 0.10 5.02 3.55
C ILE A 209 -0.04 4.56 5.01
N PRO A 210 1.07 4.08 5.63
CA PRO A 210 2.44 4.05 5.12
C PRO A 210 2.60 3.06 3.96
N HIS A 211 3.45 3.43 2.98
CA HIS A 211 3.82 2.58 1.86
C HIS A 211 5.35 2.59 1.74
N ILE A 212 5.96 1.41 1.80
CA ILE A 212 7.41 1.27 1.84
C ILE A 212 7.89 0.44 0.67
N VAL A 213 8.99 0.90 0.07
CA VAL A 213 9.70 0.18 -0.99
C VAL A 213 11.16 0.01 -0.59
N LEU A 214 11.61 -1.24 -0.53
CA LEU A 214 13.03 -1.57 -0.31
C LEU A 214 13.72 -1.77 -1.66
N LEU A 215 14.85 -1.09 -1.85
CA LEU A 215 15.69 -1.19 -3.04
C LEU A 215 17.07 -1.72 -2.69
N ASN A 216 17.67 -2.44 -3.65
CA ASN A 216 19.09 -2.81 -3.59
C ASN A 216 20.00 -1.68 -4.13
N THR A 217 21.30 -1.95 -4.21
CA THR A 217 22.33 -1.03 -4.73
C THR A 217 22.03 -0.51 -6.14
N ASP A 218 21.43 -1.34 -6.99
CA ASP A 218 21.15 -1.05 -8.39
C ASP A 218 19.77 -0.40 -8.60
N ASN A 219 19.13 0.06 -7.54
CA ASN A 219 17.74 0.57 -7.53
C ASN A 219 16.68 -0.46 -7.92
N GLN A 220 16.98 -1.75 -7.85
CA GLN A 220 15.96 -2.77 -8.08
C GLN A 220 15.09 -2.92 -6.84
N ILE A 221 13.80 -3.04 -7.05
CA ILE A 221 12.81 -3.30 -6.00
C ILE A 221 13.07 -4.69 -5.42
N VAL A 222 13.28 -4.76 -4.12
CA VAL A 222 13.40 -6.02 -3.37
C VAL A 222 12.03 -6.43 -2.85
N VAL A 223 11.33 -5.48 -2.23
CA VAL A 223 9.98 -5.68 -1.70
C VAL A 223 9.24 -4.35 -1.63
N THR A 224 7.92 -4.42 -1.83
CA THR A 224 6.99 -3.32 -1.58
C THR A 224 5.97 -3.80 -0.55
N THR A 225 5.70 -2.98 0.48
CA THR A 225 4.72 -3.31 1.52
C THR A 225 3.90 -2.09 1.90
N THR A 226 2.59 -2.31 2.05
CA THR A 226 1.67 -1.36 2.67
C THR A 226 1.42 -1.85 4.08
N ALA A 227 1.90 -1.10 5.06
CA ALA A 227 1.89 -1.38 6.49
C ALA A 227 1.04 -2.56 6.98
N VAL A 228 1.62 -3.47 7.69
CA VAL A 228 1.26 -4.21 8.92
C VAL A 228 2.21 -5.39 9.18
N SER A 229 3.10 -5.74 8.24
CA SER A 229 4.00 -6.92 8.38
C SER A 229 5.48 -6.56 8.31
N TYR A 230 5.95 -5.62 9.14
CA TYR A 230 7.41 -5.32 9.22
C TYR A 230 8.23 -6.37 9.97
N THR A 231 7.60 -7.41 10.50
CA THR A 231 8.27 -8.49 11.23
C THR A 231 9.18 -9.37 10.37
N HIS A 232 9.23 -9.14 9.04
CA HIS A 232 10.00 -9.96 8.09
C HIS A 232 10.96 -9.18 7.19
N LEU A 233 11.31 -7.92 7.51
CA LEU A 233 12.42 -7.23 6.86
C LEU A 233 13.76 -7.81 7.38
N THR A 234 14.08 -9.03 6.96
CA THR A 234 15.45 -9.52 7.03
C THR A 234 16.20 -8.92 5.84
N LEU A 235 17.19 -8.05 6.10
CA LEU A 235 18.13 -7.63 5.07
C LEU A 235 18.78 -8.87 4.47
N PRO A 236 18.97 -8.95 3.14
CA PRO A 236 19.68 -10.07 2.54
C PRO A 236 21.09 -10.11 3.13
N THR A 237 21.40 -11.17 3.87
CA THR A 237 22.77 -11.48 4.25
C THR A 237 23.52 -11.86 2.98
N THR A 238 24.51 -11.07 2.63
CA THR A 238 25.47 -11.30 1.53
C THR A 238 26.14 -12.63 1.63
#